data_c647b628ed5b4bfdaff7544035245c38
#
_entry.id   c647b628ed5b4bfdaff7544035245c38
#
_cell.length_a   1.000
_cell.length_b   1.000
_cell.length_c   1.000
_cell.angle_alpha   90.00
_cell.angle_beta   90.00
_cell.angle_gamma   90.00
#
_symmetry.space_group_name_H-M   'P 1'
#
loop_
_entity.id
_entity.type
_entity.pdbx_description
1 polymer ?
#
loop_
_entity_poly.entity_id
_entity_poly.type
_entity_poly.pdbx_seq_one_letter_code
_entity_poly.pdbx_strand_id
1 'polypeptide(L)'
;PATARYVAGHGTSPRAGDAVEVESLTEVFENAGAQPNSVAQGSVKSNLRHLKGAAGAAGILKTVLALNEKVLPPSLNCGQKNPNIDFEHSPFYVSTELADWTKPPCGVRRAGVSAFGFGGTNFHAVLEEYIPGRLTTDRTKKDPGRDTVPAAITGVAAKAPLSGAVVLGADTGVELATRLRKLKADAEASRELGQEAPLAADLAAPERIAIDFKTPGDLARKIDLALKAFDRDDAAVWAALTSQGVFRGSGEKQKVAFLYPGQGSQYLNMLAELRDREPAVRAVFEQADRIMRLHLDGRRLSDFIFVDADDEQSVAAANDALRQTEITQPAMLTADAALTELLAEYGVRPDMVMGHSLGEYAALVQAGVLTPAEALEAVSARGREMASVAVEDNGKMAAVFAPLTDIQRVLANIDGYVVIANINSNEQAVIGGESAAIDDAIERFNAAGMQVVPLPVSHAFHTRIVAPASEP
;
A
#
# COMPACT_ATOMS: atom_id res chain seq x y z
N PRO A 1 -13.10 -1.19 -23.39
CA PRO A 1 -14.54 -1.37 -23.09
C PRO A 1 -15.14 -2.54 -23.85
N ALA A 2 -14.97 -2.66 -25.20
CA ALA A 2 -15.62 -3.68 -26.05
C ALA A 2 -15.49 -5.15 -25.58
N THR A 3 -14.58 -5.45 -24.66
CA THR A 3 -14.40 -6.81 -24.10
C THR A 3 -15.14 -7.02 -22.78
N ALA A 4 -15.67 -5.97 -22.15
CA ALA A 4 -16.54 -6.09 -20.97
C ALA A 4 -17.94 -6.56 -21.40
N ARG A 5 -18.55 -7.43 -20.62
CA ARG A 5 -19.87 -8.00 -20.88
C ARG A 5 -20.87 -7.77 -19.76
N TYR A 6 -20.44 -7.13 -18.68
CA TYR A 6 -21.26 -6.74 -17.55
C TYR A 6 -20.83 -5.38 -17.02
N VAL A 7 -21.79 -4.55 -16.66
CA VAL A 7 -21.57 -3.29 -15.92
C VAL A 7 -22.51 -3.25 -14.73
N ALA A 8 -21.95 -3.21 -13.52
CA ALA A 8 -22.68 -2.87 -12.31
C ALA A 8 -22.76 -1.34 -12.22
N GLY A 9 -23.80 -0.75 -12.73
CA GLY A 9 -24.03 0.69 -12.73
C GLY A 9 -24.29 1.26 -11.35
N HIS A 10 -24.14 2.57 -11.22
CA HIS A 10 -24.56 3.27 -10.00
C HIS A 10 -26.07 3.10 -9.78
N GLY A 11 -26.88 3.29 -10.82
CA GLY A 11 -28.30 2.88 -10.93
C GLY A 11 -29.12 3.09 -9.68
N THR A 12 -29.51 4.34 -9.38
CA THR A 12 -30.28 4.72 -8.18
C THR A 12 -31.74 5.04 -8.47
N SER A 13 -32.16 4.86 -9.74
CA SER A 13 -33.51 5.08 -10.25
C SER A 13 -34.03 6.53 -10.45
N PRO A 14 -33.28 7.63 -10.29
CA PRO A 14 -33.70 8.93 -10.78
C PRO A 14 -33.72 8.90 -12.31
N ARG A 15 -34.83 9.40 -12.90
CA ARG A 15 -35.00 9.34 -14.37
C ARG A 15 -33.88 10.02 -15.15
N ALA A 16 -33.37 11.16 -14.67
CA ALA A 16 -32.29 11.90 -15.29
C ALA A 16 -30.89 11.28 -15.02
N GLY A 17 -30.61 10.89 -13.77
CA GLY A 17 -29.30 10.38 -13.39
C GLY A 17 -28.94 9.07 -14.07
N ASP A 18 -29.87 8.11 -14.08
CA ASP A 18 -29.66 6.82 -14.75
C ASP A 18 -29.49 7.01 -16.29
N ALA A 19 -30.20 8.00 -16.89
CA ALA A 19 -30.08 8.28 -18.31
C ALA A 19 -28.67 8.81 -18.65
N VAL A 20 -28.17 9.78 -17.91
CA VAL A 20 -26.80 10.35 -18.11
C VAL A 20 -25.72 9.29 -17.89
N GLU A 21 -25.86 8.43 -16.89
CA GLU A 21 -24.91 7.33 -16.68
C GLU A 21 -24.85 6.39 -17.88
N VAL A 22 -26.02 5.94 -18.38
CA VAL A 22 -26.09 5.01 -19.50
C VAL A 22 -25.63 5.69 -20.81
N GLU A 23 -25.97 6.95 -21.03
CA GLU A 23 -25.54 7.72 -22.20
C GLU A 23 -24.00 7.83 -22.25
N SER A 24 -23.38 8.24 -21.14
CA SER A 24 -21.91 8.34 -21.04
C SER A 24 -21.20 7.00 -21.25
N LEU A 25 -21.74 5.93 -20.68
CA LEU A 25 -21.20 4.58 -20.89
C LEU A 25 -21.42 4.11 -22.34
N THR A 26 -22.58 4.42 -22.94
CA THR A 26 -22.91 4.09 -24.33
C THR A 26 -21.88 4.69 -25.27
N GLU A 27 -21.57 5.98 -25.14
CA GLU A 27 -20.56 6.66 -25.96
C GLU A 27 -19.20 5.97 -25.88
N VAL A 28 -18.74 5.62 -24.68
CA VAL A 28 -17.44 4.95 -24.46
C VAL A 28 -17.42 3.54 -25.08
N PHE A 29 -18.53 2.79 -24.96
CA PHE A 29 -18.60 1.43 -25.47
C PHE A 29 -18.79 1.37 -26.98
N GLU A 30 -19.57 2.26 -27.56
CA GLU A 30 -19.75 2.40 -29.03
C GLU A 30 -18.43 2.81 -29.70
N ASN A 31 -17.75 3.83 -29.17
CA ASN A 31 -16.42 4.23 -29.64
C ASN A 31 -15.39 3.10 -29.59
N ALA A 32 -15.58 2.12 -28.71
CA ALA A 32 -14.76 0.91 -28.63
C ALA A 32 -15.29 -0.25 -29.50
N GLY A 33 -16.34 -0.05 -30.28
CA GLY A 33 -16.90 -1.05 -31.20
C GLY A 33 -17.80 -2.10 -30.55
N ALA A 34 -18.41 -1.81 -29.41
CA ALA A 34 -19.39 -2.70 -28.79
C ALA A 34 -20.66 -2.77 -29.62
N GLN A 35 -21.22 -3.98 -29.77
CA GLN A 35 -22.45 -4.18 -30.54
C GLN A 35 -23.70 -3.85 -29.70
N PRO A 36 -24.82 -3.42 -30.29
CA PRO A 36 -26.05 -3.24 -29.55
C PRO A 36 -26.45 -4.48 -28.76
N ASN A 37 -27.00 -4.28 -27.56
CA ASN A 37 -27.45 -5.34 -26.65
C ASN A 37 -26.41 -6.42 -26.33
N SER A 38 -25.11 -6.04 -26.31
CA SER A 38 -24.00 -6.97 -26.07
C SER A 38 -23.45 -6.95 -24.65
N VAL A 39 -23.87 -5.99 -23.81
CA VAL A 39 -23.38 -5.77 -22.46
C VAL A 39 -24.53 -5.77 -21.45
N ALA A 40 -24.52 -6.70 -20.53
CA ALA A 40 -25.49 -6.76 -19.46
C ALA A 40 -25.28 -5.59 -18.48
N GLN A 41 -26.31 -4.88 -18.14
CA GLN A 41 -26.29 -3.83 -17.12
C GLN A 41 -27.16 -4.23 -15.92
N GLY A 42 -26.61 -3.98 -14.73
CA GLY A 42 -27.33 -4.21 -13.47
C GLY A 42 -26.90 -3.23 -12.40
N SER A 43 -27.58 -3.27 -11.25
CA SER A 43 -27.16 -2.51 -10.07
C SER A 43 -27.35 -3.36 -8.81
N VAL A 44 -26.36 -3.35 -7.92
CA VAL A 44 -26.45 -4.00 -6.61
C VAL A 44 -27.58 -3.42 -5.74
N LYS A 45 -27.96 -2.16 -6.00
CA LYS A 45 -29.01 -1.46 -5.26
C LYS A 45 -30.40 -2.06 -5.49
N SER A 46 -30.62 -2.72 -6.63
CA SER A 46 -31.85 -3.47 -6.89
C SER A 46 -31.98 -4.71 -6.01
N ASN A 47 -30.86 -5.26 -5.52
CA ASN A 47 -30.81 -6.45 -4.67
C ASN A 47 -30.77 -6.11 -3.17
N LEU A 48 -29.93 -5.12 -2.76
CA LEU A 48 -29.58 -4.82 -1.36
C LEU A 48 -30.00 -3.41 -0.93
N ARG A 49 -30.68 -2.63 -1.79
CA ARG A 49 -30.93 -1.20 -1.63
C ARG A 49 -29.65 -0.36 -1.63
N HIS A 50 -29.78 0.95 -1.42
CA HIS A 50 -28.65 1.89 -1.45
C HIS A 50 -27.91 1.92 -0.09
N LEU A 51 -26.72 1.33 -0.03
CA LEU A 51 -25.90 1.22 1.18
C LEU A 51 -25.05 2.47 1.47
N LYS A 52 -25.42 3.63 0.88
CA LYS A 52 -24.70 4.91 1.08
C LYS A 52 -23.20 4.77 0.74
N GLY A 53 -22.32 5.12 1.66
CA GLY A 53 -20.87 5.02 1.48
C GLY A 53 -20.35 3.60 1.15
N ALA A 54 -21.08 2.55 1.51
CA ALA A 54 -20.71 1.17 1.19
C ALA A 54 -21.25 0.66 -0.16
N ALA A 55 -22.01 1.48 -0.92
CA ALA A 55 -22.66 1.02 -2.16
C ALA A 55 -21.66 0.60 -3.26
N GLY A 56 -20.53 1.30 -3.37
CA GLY A 56 -19.44 0.95 -4.30
C GLY A 56 -18.81 -0.40 -3.93
N ALA A 57 -18.47 -0.60 -2.67
CA ALA A 57 -17.90 -1.85 -2.17
C ALA A 57 -18.86 -3.05 -2.40
N ALA A 58 -20.15 -2.87 -2.16
CA ALA A 58 -21.17 -3.89 -2.46
C ALA A 58 -21.26 -4.20 -3.96
N GLY A 59 -21.14 -3.19 -4.84
CA GLY A 59 -21.08 -3.35 -6.30
C GLY A 59 -19.86 -4.16 -6.74
N ILE A 60 -18.69 -3.86 -6.19
CA ILE A 60 -17.45 -4.61 -6.42
C ILE A 60 -17.62 -6.06 -5.96
N LEU A 61 -18.10 -6.29 -4.73
CA LEU A 61 -18.29 -7.65 -4.18
C LEU A 61 -19.25 -8.47 -5.05
N LYS A 62 -20.39 -7.91 -5.43
CA LYS A 62 -21.35 -8.57 -6.34
C LYS A 62 -20.67 -8.96 -7.65
N THR A 63 -19.85 -8.08 -8.21
CA THR A 63 -19.17 -8.29 -9.49
C THR A 63 -18.05 -9.33 -9.37
N VAL A 64 -17.29 -9.32 -8.28
CA VAL A 64 -16.27 -10.35 -7.99
C VAL A 64 -16.90 -11.74 -7.88
N LEU A 65 -18.00 -11.86 -7.16
CA LEU A 65 -18.74 -13.11 -7.06
C LEU A 65 -19.28 -13.56 -8.43
N ALA A 66 -19.82 -12.64 -9.23
CA ALA A 66 -20.30 -12.93 -10.58
C ALA A 66 -19.20 -13.43 -11.52
N LEU A 67 -17.99 -12.84 -11.45
CA LEU A 67 -16.81 -13.30 -12.17
C LEU A 67 -16.33 -14.67 -11.70
N ASN A 68 -16.34 -14.92 -10.38
CA ASN A 68 -15.94 -16.19 -9.80
C ASN A 68 -16.88 -17.33 -10.20
N GLU A 69 -18.19 -17.11 -10.05
CA GLU A 69 -19.24 -18.09 -10.39
C GLU A 69 -19.54 -18.15 -11.89
N LYS A 70 -19.00 -17.20 -12.68
CA LYS A 70 -19.17 -17.12 -14.14
C LYS A 70 -20.64 -16.91 -14.54
N VAL A 71 -21.37 -16.10 -13.80
CA VAL A 71 -22.78 -15.79 -14.03
C VAL A 71 -23.03 -14.29 -14.20
N LEU A 72 -24.03 -13.95 -14.97
CA LEU A 72 -24.56 -12.58 -15.05
C LEU A 72 -25.68 -12.43 -14.03
N PRO A 73 -25.50 -11.64 -12.98
CA PRO A 73 -26.48 -11.54 -11.90
C PRO A 73 -27.66 -10.64 -12.31
N PRO A 74 -28.91 -10.96 -11.89
CA PRO A 74 -30.08 -10.19 -12.24
C PRO A 74 -30.16 -8.87 -11.45
N SER A 75 -30.81 -7.89 -12.09
CA SER A 75 -31.39 -6.71 -11.43
C SER A 75 -32.83 -7.00 -11.08
N LEU A 76 -33.17 -6.89 -9.80
CA LEU A 76 -34.53 -7.13 -9.31
C LEU A 76 -35.37 -5.84 -9.48
N ASN A 77 -36.67 -6.00 -9.51
CA ASN A 77 -37.67 -4.93 -9.54
C ASN A 77 -37.51 -3.96 -10.77
N CYS A 78 -37.03 -4.46 -11.89
CA CYS A 78 -36.87 -3.72 -13.14
C CYS A 78 -37.99 -4.02 -14.16
N GLY A 79 -39.25 -4.09 -13.69
CA GLY A 79 -40.40 -4.37 -14.56
C GLY A 79 -40.72 -3.28 -15.59
N GLN A 80 -40.26 -2.05 -15.35
CA GLN A 80 -40.36 -0.95 -16.31
C GLN A 80 -38.96 -0.33 -16.49
N LYS A 81 -38.47 -0.33 -17.74
CA LYS A 81 -37.23 0.34 -18.10
C LYS A 81 -37.42 1.87 -18.07
N ASN A 82 -36.33 2.60 -17.80
CA ASN A 82 -36.37 4.06 -17.87
C ASN A 82 -36.65 4.51 -19.33
N PRO A 83 -37.74 5.26 -19.60
CA PRO A 83 -38.12 5.66 -20.95
C PRO A 83 -37.15 6.68 -21.57
N ASN A 84 -36.27 7.28 -20.78
CA ASN A 84 -35.24 8.22 -21.27
C ASN A 84 -33.98 7.52 -21.75
N ILE A 85 -33.91 6.18 -21.69
CA ILE A 85 -32.76 5.41 -22.15
C ILE A 85 -33.16 4.57 -23.35
N ASP A 86 -32.46 4.78 -24.48
CA ASP A 86 -32.61 3.96 -25.69
C ASP A 86 -31.85 2.64 -25.55
N PHE A 87 -32.50 1.66 -24.95
CA PHE A 87 -31.93 0.31 -24.83
C PHE A 87 -31.98 -0.51 -26.13
N GLU A 88 -32.70 -0.04 -27.15
CA GLU A 88 -32.79 -0.78 -28.43
C GLU A 88 -31.52 -0.60 -29.28
N HIS A 89 -30.93 0.59 -29.25
CA HIS A 89 -29.73 0.91 -30.02
C HIS A 89 -28.45 0.92 -29.16
N SER A 90 -28.59 1.05 -27.85
CA SER A 90 -27.44 1.02 -26.90
C SER A 90 -26.73 -0.34 -26.86
N PRO A 91 -25.42 -0.37 -26.61
CA PRO A 91 -24.71 -1.60 -26.26
C PRO A 91 -25.27 -2.34 -25.04
N PHE A 92 -26.02 -1.65 -24.18
CA PHE A 92 -26.50 -2.16 -22.92
C PHE A 92 -27.90 -2.76 -23.00
N TYR A 93 -28.12 -3.81 -22.20
CA TYR A 93 -29.45 -4.32 -21.87
C TYR A 93 -29.55 -4.57 -20.37
N VAL A 94 -30.73 -4.41 -19.79
CA VAL A 94 -30.94 -4.69 -18.37
C VAL A 94 -31.00 -6.20 -18.16
N SER A 95 -30.07 -6.73 -17.36
CA SER A 95 -30.10 -8.14 -16.95
C SER A 95 -31.16 -8.35 -15.87
N THR A 96 -32.24 -9.06 -16.18
CA THR A 96 -33.37 -9.31 -15.28
C THR A 96 -33.43 -10.76 -14.79
N GLU A 97 -32.63 -11.64 -15.40
CA GLU A 97 -32.58 -13.07 -15.07
C GLU A 97 -31.13 -13.48 -14.79
N LEU A 98 -30.95 -14.49 -13.96
CA LEU A 98 -29.64 -15.12 -13.76
C LEU A 98 -29.28 -15.91 -15.03
N ALA A 99 -28.15 -15.59 -15.62
CA ALA A 99 -27.70 -16.24 -16.85
C ALA A 99 -26.23 -16.66 -16.74
N ASP A 100 -25.83 -17.68 -17.49
CA ASP A 100 -24.43 -18.05 -17.63
C ASP A 100 -23.62 -16.93 -18.30
N TRP A 101 -22.50 -16.58 -17.71
CA TRP A 101 -21.55 -15.66 -18.32
C TRP A 101 -20.62 -16.41 -19.26
N THR A 102 -21.03 -16.55 -20.49
CA THR A 102 -20.22 -17.23 -21.51
C THR A 102 -18.85 -16.56 -21.67
N LYS A 103 -17.82 -17.38 -21.91
CA LYS A 103 -16.46 -16.87 -22.10
C LYS A 103 -16.38 -16.06 -23.40
N PRO A 104 -15.98 -14.77 -23.35
CA PRO A 104 -15.89 -13.94 -24.56
C PRO A 104 -14.74 -14.40 -25.46
N PRO A 105 -14.74 -14.01 -26.77
CA PRO A 105 -13.68 -14.39 -27.73
C PRO A 105 -12.27 -13.99 -27.29
N CYS A 106 -12.12 -12.91 -26.52
CA CYS A 106 -10.84 -12.50 -25.93
C CYS A 106 -10.33 -13.45 -24.81
N GLY A 107 -11.11 -14.47 -24.46
CA GLY A 107 -10.73 -15.48 -23.49
C GLY A 107 -10.83 -15.07 -22.02
N VAL A 108 -11.34 -13.85 -21.71
CA VAL A 108 -11.36 -13.30 -20.34
C VAL A 108 -12.64 -12.53 -20.10
N ARG A 109 -13.32 -12.82 -18.99
CA ARG A 109 -14.50 -12.04 -18.55
C ARG A 109 -14.06 -10.74 -17.90
N ARG A 110 -14.70 -9.64 -18.30
CA ARG A 110 -14.47 -8.30 -17.73
C ARG A 110 -15.78 -7.63 -17.39
N ALA A 111 -15.77 -6.86 -16.32
CA ALA A 111 -16.90 -6.07 -15.86
C ALA A 111 -16.47 -4.65 -15.48
N GLY A 112 -17.38 -3.70 -15.62
CA GLY A 112 -17.29 -2.37 -15.04
C GLY A 112 -18.11 -2.26 -13.76
N VAL A 113 -17.70 -1.44 -12.81
CA VAL A 113 -18.47 -1.08 -11.63
C VAL A 113 -18.44 0.41 -11.43
N SER A 114 -19.62 1.06 -11.41
CA SER A 114 -19.75 2.49 -11.17
C SER A 114 -20.30 2.78 -9.77
N ALA A 115 -19.72 3.77 -9.10
CA ALA A 115 -20.22 4.30 -7.84
C ALA A 115 -20.08 5.83 -7.86
N PHE A 116 -21.23 6.53 -7.80
CA PHE A 116 -21.28 7.99 -7.89
C PHE A 116 -21.77 8.58 -6.57
N GLY A 117 -21.09 9.62 -6.11
CA GLY A 117 -21.43 10.36 -4.91
C GLY A 117 -22.08 11.69 -5.22
N PHE A 118 -22.76 12.26 -4.21
CA PHE A 118 -23.23 13.63 -4.28
C PHE A 118 -22.03 14.59 -4.35
N GLY A 119 -22.09 15.58 -5.24
CA GLY A 119 -21.02 16.56 -5.42
C GLY A 119 -19.96 16.17 -6.47
N GLY A 120 -20.27 15.17 -7.34
CA GLY A 120 -19.42 14.86 -8.50
C GLY A 120 -18.30 13.86 -8.26
N THR A 121 -18.21 13.26 -7.08
CA THR A 121 -17.24 12.19 -6.78
C THR A 121 -17.69 10.88 -7.44
N ASN A 122 -17.27 10.67 -8.69
CA ASN A 122 -17.67 9.53 -9.50
C ASN A 122 -16.48 8.59 -9.71
N PHE A 123 -16.68 7.32 -9.38
CA PHE A 123 -15.66 6.28 -9.57
C PHE A 123 -16.18 5.18 -10.50
N HIS A 124 -15.28 4.70 -11.35
CA HIS A 124 -15.50 3.52 -12.17
C HIS A 124 -14.32 2.58 -12.06
N ALA A 125 -14.58 1.32 -11.68
CA ALA A 125 -13.56 0.28 -11.60
C ALA A 125 -13.80 -0.75 -12.70
N VAL A 126 -12.72 -1.27 -13.31
CA VAL A 126 -12.77 -2.39 -14.25
C VAL A 126 -12.21 -3.63 -13.56
N LEU A 127 -13.00 -4.70 -13.55
CA LEU A 127 -12.63 -5.98 -12.96
C LEU A 127 -12.48 -7.05 -14.05
N GLU A 128 -11.54 -7.94 -13.85
CA GLU A 128 -11.26 -9.06 -14.76
C GLU A 128 -11.27 -10.38 -13.99
N GLU A 129 -11.77 -11.47 -14.61
CA GLU A 129 -11.70 -12.80 -13.99
C GLU A 129 -10.24 -13.22 -13.77
N TYR A 130 -9.97 -13.81 -12.62
CA TYR A 130 -8.65 -14.36 -12.33
C TYR A 130 -8.40 -15.63 -13.15
N ILE A 131 -7.37 -15.58 -13.98
CA ILE A 131 -6.86 -16.75 -14.73
C ILE A 131 -5.42 -17.00 -14.29
N PRO A 132 -5.12 -18.15 -13.64
CA PRO A 132 -3.77 -18.46 -13.18
C PRO A 132 -2.73 -18.31 -14.31
N GLY A 133 -1.64 -17.61 -14.02
CA GLY A 133 -0.51 -17.44 -14.95
C GLY A 133 -0.72 -16.42 -16.08
N ARG A 134 -1.91 -15.86 -16.28
CA ARG A 134 -2.18 -14.93 -17.39
C ARG A 134 -1.47 -13.60 -17.27
N LEU A 135 -1.50 -13.00 -16.09
CA LEU A 135 -0.84 -11.70 -15.86
C LEU A 135 0.67 -11.82 -15.71
N THR A 136 1.18 -13.01 -15.42
CA THR A 136 2.62 -13.25 -15.26
C THR A 136 3.35 -13.53 -16.58
N THR A 137 2.64 -13.97 -17.64
CA THR A 137 3.26 -14.38 -18.91
C THR A 137 3.37 -13.27 -19.97
N ASP A 138 2.50 -12.25 -19.94
CA ASP A 138 2.46 -11.22 -20.99
C ASP A 138 3.30 -9.96 -20.68
N ARG A 139 3.61 -9.70 -19.40
CA ARG A 139 4.40 -8.52 -19.02
C ARG A 139 5.87 -8.60 -19.42
N THR A 140 6.41 -9.80 -19.61
CA THR A 140 7.83 -9.99 -19.93
C THR A 140 8.16 -9.92 -21.43
N LYS A 141 7.18 -9.84 -22.32
CA LYS A 141 7.39 -9.98 -23.78
C LYS A 141 7.19 -8.72 -24.63
N LYS A 142 6.69 -7.60 -24.10
CA LYS A 142 6.24 -6.49 -24.96
C LYS A 142 6.90 -5.14 -24.77
N ASP A 143 7.79 -4.95 -23.79
CA ASP A 143 8.44 -3.65 -23.62
C ASP A 143 9.89 -3.82 -23.16
N PRO A 144 10.88 -3.70 -24.06
CA PRO A 144 12.31 -3.80 -23.69
C PRO A 144 12.81 -2.64 -22.82
N GLY A 145 11.97 -1.64 -22.53
CA GLY A 145 12.26 -0.50 -21.67
C GLY A 145 11.46 -0.48 -20.35
N ARG A 146 10.58 -1.45 -20.13
CA ARG A 146 9.85 -1.59 -18.87
C ARG A 146 10.70 -2.41 -17.92
N ASP A 147 11.35 -1.76 -16.98
CA ASP A 147 12.00 -2.43 -15.84
C ASP A 147 10.92 -3.23 -15.09
N THR A 148 10.85 -4.52 -15.39
CA THR A 148 9.95 -5.46 -14.73
C THR A 148 10.41 -5.64 -13.30
N VAL A 149 9.51 -5.42 -12.34
CA VAL A 149 9.66 -6.05 -11.02
C VAL A 149 9.83 -7.55 -11.28
N PRO A 150 10.92 -8.18 -10.86
CA PRO A 150 11.15 -9.59 -11.15
C PRO A 150 9.98 -10.41 -10.61
N ALA A 151 9.35 -11.20 -11.49
CA ALA A 151 8.44 -12.26 -11.06
C ALA A 151 9.15 -13.08 -9.99
N ALA A 152 8.39 -13.54 -8.98
CA ALA A 152 8.92 -14.37 -7.90
C ALA A 152 9.87 -15.42 -8.47
N ILE A 153 11.17 -15.18 -8.37
CA ILE A 153 12.19 -16.14 -8.74
C ILE A 153 12.22 -17.14 -7.58
N THR A 154 11.50 -18.22 -7.76
CA THR A 154 11.65 -19.40 -6.91
C THR A 154 13.10 -19.87 -7.06
N GLY A 155 13.92 -19.67 -6.03
CA GLY A 155 15.28 -20.19 -5.98
C GLY A 155 16.43 -19.19 -6.03
N VAL A 156 16.21 -17.89 -5.82
CA VAL A 156 17.33 -16.96 -5.59
C VAL A 156 17.91 -17.25 -4.22
N ALA A 157 19.19 -17.59 -4.17
CA ALA A 157 19.94 -17.65 -2.92
C ALA A 157 19.83 -16.27 -2.24
N ALA A 158 19.52 -16.25 -0.96
CA ALA A 158 19.50 -15.02 -0.20
C ALA A 158 20.87 -14.35 -0.27
N LYS A 159 20.90 -13.02 -0.30
CA LYS A 159 22.13 -12.24 -0.31
C LYS A 159 22.95 -12.51 0.95
N ALA A 160 24.27 -12.47 0.82
CA ALA A 160 25.17 -12.49 1.96
C ALA A 160 24.97 -11.24 2.85
N PRO A 161 25.04 -11.37 4.19
CA PRO A 161 24.90 -10.22 5.08
C PRO A 161 26.04 -9.22 4.93
N LEU A 162 25.77 -7.94 5.15
CA LEU A 162 26.78 -6.86 5.13
C LEU A 162 27.79 -6.94 6.27
N SER A 163 27.38 -7.52 7.38
CA SER A 163 28.19 -7.71 8.59
C SER A 163 28.01 -9.13 9.10
N GLY A 164 28.72 -9.53 10.12
CA GLY A 164 28.67 -10.89 10.65
C GLY A 164 27.23 -11.29 11.04
N ALA A 165 26.67 -12.23 10.31
CA ALA A 165 25.44 -12.90 10.66
C ALA A 165 25.47 -14.35 10.18
N VAL A 166 24.89 -15.25 10.95
CA VAL A 166 24.74 -16.66 10.60
C VAL A 166 23.29 -17.08 10.71
N VAL A 167 22.86 -17.95 9.81
CA VAL A 167 21.56 -18.62 9.88
C VAL A 167 21.81 -20.12 9.86
N LEU A 168 21.24 -20.83 10.82
CA LEU A 168 21.24 -22.29 10.87
C LEU A 168 19.80 -22.80 10.95
N GLY A 169 19.55 -23.90 10.27
CA GLY A 169 18.29 -24.62 10.31
C GLY A 169 18.51 -26.09 10.63
N ALA A 170 17.49 -26.75 11.14
CA ALA A 170 17.47 -28.20 11.37
C ALA A 170 16.03 -28.71 11.44
N ASP A 171 15.86 -30.03 11.36
CA ASP A 171 14.54 -30.65 11.50
C ASP A 171 14.04 -30.62 12.94
N THR A 172 14.96 -30.58 13.92
CA THR A 172 14.63 -30.57 15.34
C THR A 172 15.50 -29.57 16.13
N GLY A 173 14.98 -29.10 17.28
CA GLY A 173 15.74 -28.23 18.19
C GLY A 173 17.01 -28.89 18.74
N VAL A 174 17.00 -30.20 18.92
CA VAL A 174 18.19 -30.98 19.39
C VAL A 174 19.30 -30.97 18.34
N GLU A 175 18.93 -31.15 17.06
CA GLU A 175 19.87 -31.09 15.95
C GLU A 175 20.39 -29.66 15.77
N LEU A 176 19.51 -28.66 15.87
CA LEU A 176 19.89 -27.25 15.79
C LEU A 176 20.90 -26.88 16.91
N ALA A 177 20.65 -27.33 18.13
CA ALA A 177 21.60 -27.15 19.25
C ALA A 177 22.95 -27.83 18.99
N THR A 178 22.94 -28.98 18.32
CA THR A 178 24.17 -29.68 17.92
C THR A 178 24.98 -28.91 16.89
N ARG A 179 24.29 -28.35 15.86
CA ARG A 179 24.89 -27.47 14.84
C ARG A 179 25.46 -26.20 15.49
N LEU A 180 24.75 -25.62 16.46
CA LEU A 180 25.23 -24.44 17.21
C LEU A 180 26.52 -24.75 17.99
N ARG A 181 26.64 -25.92 18.66
CA ARG A 181 27.88 -26.31 19.37
C ARG A 181 29.08 -26.43 18.41
N LYS A 182 28.84 -26.96 17.20
CA LYS A 182 29.87 -27.03 16.15
C LYS A 182 30.28 -25.63 15.70
N LEU A 183 29.31 -24.76 15.39
CA LEU A 183 29.57 -23.38 15.01
C LEU A 183 30.33 -22.60 16.10
N LYS A 184 30.03 -22.85 17.38
CA LYS A 184 30.76 -22.27 18.50
C LYS A 184 32.24 -22.66 18.46
N ALA A 185 32.54 -23.94 18.26
CA ALA A 185 33.92 -24.41 18.17
C ALA A 185 34.68 -23.77 16.99
N ASP A 186 34.00 -23.59 15.85
CA ASP A 186 34.56 -22.88 14.69
C ASP A 186 34.83 -21.39 15.01
N ALA A 187 33.92 -20.73 15.74
CA ALA A 187 34.09 -19.34 16.17
C ALA A 187 35.25 -19.19 17.17
N GLU A 188 35.39 -20.11 18.16
CA GLU A 188 36.49 -20.13 19.12
C GLU A 188 37.85 -20.41 18.46
N ALA A 189 37.85 -21.13 17.33
CA ALA A 189 39.04 -21.34 16.49
C ALA A 189 39.36 -20.10 15.59
N SER A 190 38.66 -18.99 15.74
CA SER A 190 38.82 -17.74 15.00
C SER A 190 38.75 -17.92 13.49
N ARG A 191 37.89 -18.83 13.00
CA ARG A 191 37.62 -18.94 11.56
C ARG A 191 36.79 -17.76 11.08
N GLU A 192 36.99 -17.35 9.82
CA GLU A 192 36.10 -16.36 9.18
C GLU A 192 34.70 -16.98 9.02
N LEU A 193 33.71 -16.35 9.60
CA LEU A 193 32.32 -16.83 9.65
C LEU A 193 31.36 -15.69 9.34
N GLY A 194 30.19 -16.03 8.77
CA GLY A 194 29.06 -15.11 8.66
C GLY A 194 29.17 -14.05 7.55
N GLN A 195 29.96 -14.32 6.51
CA GLN A 195 30.03 -13.52 5.28
C GLN A 195 29.41 -14.26 4.09
N GLU A 196 28.91 -15.46 4.30
CA GLU A 196 28.28 -16.26 3.24
C GLU A 196 26.75 -16.12 3.30
N ALA A 197 26.13 -16.22 2.13
CA ALA A 197 24.68 -16.27 2.03
C ALA A 197 24.13 -17.50 2.78
N PRO A 198 23.01 -17.38 3.50
CA PRO A 198 22.37 -18.51 4.16
C PRO A 198 22.01 -19.62 3.16
N LEU A 199 22.18 -20.86 3.55
CA LEU A 199 21.78 -21.99 2.72
C LEU A 199 20.24 -22.06 2.63
N ALA A 200 19.72 -22.33 1.43
CA ALA A 200 18.29 -22.49 1.22
C ALA A 200 17.65 -23.55 2.12
N ALA A 201 18.40 -24.63 2.41
CA ALA A 201 17.97 -25.68 3.34
C ALA A 201 17.82 -25.16 4.78
N ASP A 202 18.74 -24.30 5.24
CA ASP A 202 18.66 -23.69 6.57
C ASP A 202 17.49 -22.71 6.70
N LEU A 203 17.21 -21.95 5.64
CA LEU A 203 16.07 -21.04 5.60
C LEU A 203 14.72 -21.77 5.55
N ALA A 204 14.67 -22.95 4.96
CA ALA A 204 13.46 -23.75 4.81
C ALA A 204 13.21 -24.73 5.99
N ALA A 205 14.20 -24.96 6.84
CA ALA A 205 14.11 -25.91 7.95
C ALA A 205 13.02 -25.53 8.96
N PRO A 206 12.34 -26.49 9.63
CA PRO A 206 11.31 -26.19 10.61
C PRO A 206 11.84 -25.50 11.87
N GLU A 207 13.06 -25.79 12.30
CA GLU A 207 13.73 -25.09 13.39
C GLU A 207 14.89 -24.25 12.84
N ARG A 208 14.89 -22.97 13.15
CA ARG A 208 15.85 -21.99 12.62
C ARG A 208 16.35 -21.07 13.70
N ILE A 209 17.60 -20.65 13.58
CA ILE A 209 18.18 -19.58 14.39
C ILE A 209 19.01 -18.67 13.52
N ALA A 210 18.86 -17.35 13.74
CA ALA A 210 19.74 -16.33 13.17
C ALA A 210 20.45 -15.61 14.30
N ILE A 211 21.76 -15.37 14.14
CA ILE A 211 22.61 -14.67 15.11
C ILE A 211 23.41 -13.62 14.37
N ASP A 212 23.21 -12.34 14.70
CA ASP A 212 24.13 -11.27 14.31
C ASP A 212 25.34 -11.25 15.24
N PHE A 213 26.49 -10.81 14.77
CA PHE A 213 27.68 -10.71 15.62
C PHE A 213 28.73 -9.74 15.01
N LYS A 214 29.57 -9.20 15.90
CA LYS A 214 30.64 -8.29 15.49
C LYS A 214 32.00 -8.97 15.42
N THR A 215 32.22 -9.98 16.26
CA THR A 215 33.48 -10.73 16.34
C THR A 215 33.19 -12.21 16.58
N PRO A 216 34.14 -13.14 16.28
CA PRO A 216 33.98 -14.55 16.59
C PRO A 216 33.70 -14.81 18.08
N GLY A 217 34.32 -14.04 18.98
CA GLY A 217 34.05 -14.15 20.41
C GLY A 217 32.65 -13.71 20.83
N ASP A 218 32.09 -12.68 20.15
CA ASP A 218 30.70 -12.27 20.33
C ASP A 218 29.73 -13.35 19.84
N LEU A 219 30.03 -13.98 18.71
CA LEU A 219 29.25 -15.11 18.18
C LEU A 219 29.25 -16.28 19.18
N ALA A 220 30.41 -16.70 19.68
CA ALA A 220 30.52 -17.78 20.65
C ALA A 220 29.70 -17.49 21.93
N ARG A 221 29.79 -16.26 22.45
CA ARG A 221 28.98 -15.81 23.60
C ARG A 221 27.48 -15.88 23.34
N LYS A 222 27.03 -15.41 22.16
CA LYS A 222 25.60 -15.42 21.76
C LYS A 222 25.10 -16.85 21.54
N ILE A 223 25.92 -17.74 21.02
CA ILE A 223 25.60 -19.17 20.90
C ILE A 223 25.41 -19.79 22.32
N ASP A 224 26.25 -19.45 23.31
CA ASP A 224 26.06 -19.94 24.68
C ASP A 224 24.74 -19.49 25.28
N LEU A 225 24.31 -18.25 24.98
CA LEU A 225 23.01 -17.74 25.41
C LEU A 225 21.86 -18.52 24.75
N ALA A 226 21.99 -18.79 23.47
CA ALA A 226 21.00 -19.57 22.73
C ALA A 226 20.90 -21.01 23.23
N LEU A 227 22.03 -21.68 23.48
CA LEU A 227 22.05 -23.04 24.03
C LEU A 227 21.38 -23.12 25.39
N LYS A 228 21.64 -22.15 26.29
CA LYS A 228 20.97 -22.05 27.61
C LYS A 228 19.46 -21.81 27.46
N ALA A 229 19.02 -21.09 26.39
CA ALA A 229 17.62 -20.87 26.14
C ALA A 229 16.91 -22.12 25.62
N PHE A 230 17.60 -22.97 24.84
CA PHE A 230 17.08 -24.29 24.42
C PHE A 230 16.82 -25.21 25.62
N ASP A 231 17.69 -25.17 26.64
CA ASP A 231 17.53 -26.00 27.86
C ASP A 231 16.31 -25.56 28.71
N ARG A 232 15.85 -24.32 28.57
CA ARG A 232 14.75 -23.77 29.39
C ARG A 232 13.40 -23.80 28.70
N ASP A 233 13.37 -23.84 27.39
CA ASP A 233 12.19 -23.78 26.50
C ASP A 233 11.16 -22.70 26.91
N ASP A 234 11.66 -21.51 27.26
CA ASP A 234 10.88 -20.38 27.74
C ASP A 234 10.82 -19.28 26.68
N ALA A 235 9.59 -18.94 26.22
CA ALA A 235 9.36 -17.91 25.22
C ALA A 235 9.85 -16.51 25.66
N ALA A 236 9.78 -16.19 26.96
CA ALA A 236 10.25 -14.91 27.49
C ALA A 236 11.78 -14.77 27.38
N VAL A 237 12.51 -15.88 27.55
CA VAL A 237 13.97 -15.90 27.37
C VAL A 237 14.32 -15.64 25.89
N TRP A 238 13.62 -16.27 24.97
CA TRP A 238 13.83 -16.04 23.54
C TRP A 238 13.51 -14.59 23.12
N ALA A 239 12.42 -14.03 23.64
CA ALA A 239 12.07 -12.62 23.39
C ALA A 239 13.17 -11.67 23.92
N ALA A 240 13.75 -11.93 25.08
CA ALA A 240 14.87 -11.15 25.61
C ALA A 240 16.15 -11.28 24.76
N LEU A 241 16.40 -12.42 24.15
CA LEU A 241 17.56 -12.64 23.28
C LEU A 241 17.46 -11.91 21.94
N THR A 242 16.25 -11.61 21.46
CA THR A 242 16.03 -10.84 20.25
C THR A 242 16.71 -9.45 20.32
N SER A 243 16.64 -8.78 21.48
CA SER A 243 17.33 -7.49 21.69
C SER A 243 18.86 -7.61 21.68
N GLN A 244 19.40 -8.83 21.79
CA GLN A 244 20.83 -9.13 21.72
C GLN A 244 21.26 -9.69 20.35
N GLY A 245 20.34 -9.66 19.35
CA GLY A 245 20.62 -10.13 18.00
C GLY A 245 20.61 -11.64 17.85
N VAL A 246 19.84 -12.37 18.68
CA VAL A 246 19.61 -13.81 18.55
C VAL A 246 18.12 -14.04 18.29
N PHE A 247 17.80 -14.58 17.14
CA PHE A 247 16.43 -14.76 16.65
C PHE A 247 16.16 -16.25 16.44
N ARG A 248 15.13 -16.80 17.07
CA ARG A 248 14.66 -18.18 16.83
C ARG A 248 13.37 -18.16 16.03
N GLY A 249 13.27 -19.03 15.03
CA GLY A 249 12.05 -19.35 14.30
C GLY A 249 11.74 -20.83 14.39
N SER A 250 10.48 -21.19 14.62
CA SER A 250 10.03 -22.57 14.67
C SER A 250 8.75 -22.76 13.87
N GLY A 251 8.52 -23.96 13.35
CA GLY A 251 7.34 -24.33 12.58
C GLY A 251 7.34 -23.85 11.13
N GLU A 252 6.17 -23.85 10.52
CA GLU A 252 5.98 -23.48 9.12
C GLU A 252 6.19 -21.97 8.88
N LYS A 253 6.62 -21.64 7.67
CA LYS A 253 6.78 -20.24 7.22
C LYS A 253 5.43 -19.53 7.29
N GLN A 254 5.40 -18.43 8.04
CA GLN A 254 4.23 -17.56 8.12
C GLN A 254 4.15 -16.61 6.92
N LYS A 255 2.94 -16.10 6.64
CA LYS A 255 2.73 -15.05 5.64
C LYS A 255 3.30 -13.73 6.10
N VAL A 256 3.87 -12.98 5.19
CA VAL A 256 4.48 -11.68 5.41
C VAL A 256 3.60 -10.59 4.82
N ALA A 257 3.27 -9.57 5.61
CA ALA A 257 2.62 -8.37 5.14
C ALA A 257 3.62 -7.19 5.17
N PHE A 258 3.73 -6.46 4.06
CA PHE A 258 4.43 -5.17 4.06
C PHE A 258 3.44 -4.04 4.28
N LEU A 259 3.77 -3.17 5.21
CA LEU A 259 2.99 -1.99 5.55
C LEU A 259 3.81 -0.75 5.17
N TYR A 260 3.33 0.03 4.22
CA TYR A 260 4.01 1.21 3.72
C TYR A 260 3.51 2.46 4.44
N PRO A 261 4.41 3.26 5.05
CA PRO A 261 4.03 4.48 5.75
C PRO A 261 3.64 5.59 4.76
N GLY A 262 2.98 6.60 5.30
CA GLY A 262 2.64 7.81 4.58
C GLY A 262 3.58 8.99 4.85
N GLN A 263 3.14 10.17 4.42
CA GLN A 263 3.79 11.44 4.71
C GLN A 263 3.85 11.68 6.23
N GLY A 264 5.00 12.18 6.71
CA GLY A 264 5.30 12.38 8.12
C GLY A 264 6.40 11.44 8.65
N SER A 265 6.75 10.40 7.91
CA SER A 265 7.82 9.44 8.28
C SER A 265 9.20 9.81 7.72
N GLN A 266 9.30 10.88 6.90
CA GLN A 266 10.55 11.35 6.31
C GLN A 266 11.46 12.01 7.34
N TYR A 267 12.75 11.87 7.15
CA TYR A 267 13.78 12.59 7.90
C TYR A 267 15.04 12.75 7.03
N LEU A 268 15.83 13.78 7.35
CA LEU A 268 17.11 14.02 6.62
C LEU A 268 18.02 12.82 6.75
N ASN A 269 18.72 12.52 5.65
CA ASN A 269 19.65 11.39 5.54
C ASN A 269 19.01 10.01 5.77
N MET A 270 17.69 9.89 5.58
CA MET A 270 17.03 8.58 5.65
C MET A 270 17.66 7.61 4.64
N LEU A 271 18.01 6.42 5.12
CA LEU A 271 18.66 5.35 4.36
C LEU A 271 20.06 5.71 3.78
N ALA A 272 20.72 6.77 4.25
CA ALA A 272 22.03 7.18 3.72
C ALA A 272 23.08 6.05 3.80
N GLU A 273 23.22 5.40 4.96
CA GLU A 273 24.15 4.28 5.14
C GLU A 273 23.80 3.10 4.22
N LEU A 274 22.52 2.78 4.06
CA LEU A 274 22.08 1.71 3.16
C LEU A 274 22.35 2.07 1.69
N ARG A 275 22.08 3.32 1.28
CA ARG A 275 22.40 3.79 -0.09
C ARG A 275 23.89 3.65 -0.39
N ASP A 276 24.74 3.97 0.57
CA ASP A 276 26.20 3.94 0.36
C ASP A 276 26.73 2.50 0.29
N ARG A 277 26.13 1.57 1.03
CA ARG A 277 26.59 0.18 1.16
C ARG A 277 25.86 -0.81 0.26
N GLU A 278 24.62 -0.52 -0.13
CA GLU A 278 23.72 -1.43 -0.85
C GLU A 278 23.46 -0.93 -2.29
N PRO A 279 24.00 -1.62 -3.32
CA PRO A 279 23.80 -1.23 -4.71
C PRO A 279 22.33 -1.16 -5.14
N ALA A 280 21.47 -2.04 -4.63
CA ALA A 280 20.04 -2.03 -4.93
C ALA A 280 19.37 -0.74 -4.44
N VAL A 281 19.66 -0.34 -3.20
CA VAL A 281 19.14 0.91 -2.62
C VAL A 281 19.62 2.11 -3.44
N ARG A 282 20.91 2.16 -3.76
CA ARG A 282 21.49 3.23 -4.58
C ARG A 282 20.81 3.33 -5.95
N ALA A 283 20.60 2.22 -6.63
CA ALA A 283 19.99 2.17 -7.96
C ALA A 283 18.56 2.75 -7.95
N VAL A 284 17.78 2.49 -6.90
CA VAL A 284 16.42 3.03 -6.74
C VAL A 284 16.46 4.56 -6.59
N PHE A 285 17.36 5.10 -5.74
CA PHE A 285 17.52 6.57 -5.62
C PHE A 285 17.98 7.21 -6.92
N GLU A 286 18.92 6.60 -7.64
CA GLU A 286 19.39 7.09 -8.94
C GLU A 286 18.26 7.08 -9.99
N GLN A 287 17.41 6.07 -9.98
CA GLN A 287 16.24 6.02 -10.86
C GLN A 287 15.24 7.14 -10.52
N ALA A 288 14.93 7.32 -9.24
CA ALA A 288 14.06 8.40 -8.79
C ALA A 288 14.62 9.77 -9.15
N ASP A 289 15.92 9.99 -9.01
CA ASP A 289 16.59 11.23 -9.40
C ASP A 289 16.43 11.53 -10.89
N ARG A 290 16.56 10.51 -11.77
CA ARG A 290 16.38 10.70 -13.22
C ARG A 290 14.95 11.13 -13.56
N ILE A 291 13.96 10.55 -12.92
CA ILE A 291 12.54 10.85 -13.15
C ILE A 291 12.22 12.23 -12.58
N MET A 292 12.58 12.46 -11.33
CA MET A 292 12.18 13.66 -10.60
C MET A 292 12.86 14.95 -11.08
N ARG A 293 13.99 14.89 -11.78
CA ARG A 293 14.59 16.07 -12.41
C ARG A 293 13.66 16.84 -13.35
N LEU A 294 12.72 16.12 -13.97
CA LEU A 294 11.72 16.74 -14.85
C LEU A 294 10.65 17.53 -14.06
N HIS A 295 10.52 17.24 -12.78
CA HIS A 295 9.49 17.77 -11.90
C HIS A 295 10.03 18.71 -10.80
N LEU A 296 11.37 18.80 -10.65
CA LEU A 296 12.05 19.56 -9.61
C LEU A 296 13.05 20.59 -10.18
N ASP A 297 12.69 21.24 -11.28
CA ASP A 297 13.49 22.28 -11.93
C ASP A 297 14.95 21.86 -12.20
N GLY A 298 15.14 20.60 -12.57
CA GLY A 298 16.47 20.01 -12.88
C GLY A 298 17.22 19.51 -11.65
N ARG A 299 16.74 19.72 -10.43
CA ARG A 299 17.34 19.20 -9.19
C ARG A 299 17.05 17.71 -9.02
N ARG A 300 17.91 17.01 -8.31
CA ARG A 300 17.71 15.61 -7.95
C ARG A 300 16.83 15.52 -6.69
N LEU A 301 16.03 14.49 -6.58
CA LEU A 301 15.27 14.21 -5.36
C LEU A 301 16.21 13.95 -4.17
N SER A 302 17.32 13.26 -4.44
CA SER A 302 18.35 12.97 -3.44
C SER A 302 19.01 14.21 -2.85
N ASP A 303 19.02 15.37 -3.56
CA ASP A 303 19.57 16.63 -3.02
C ASP A 303 18.73 17.22 -1.87
N PHE A 304 17.48 16.79 -1.73
CA PHE A 304 16.58 17.18 -0.63
C PHE A 304 16.65 16.21 0.55
N ILE A 305 17.07 14.97 0.31
CA ILE A 305 17.11 13.90 1.32
C ILE A 305 18.47 13.82 1.98
N PHE A 306 19.53 13.80 1.18
CA PHE A 306 20.91 13.61 1.64
C PHE A 306 21.62 14.95 1.71
N VAL A 307 21.62 15.51 2.90
CA VAL A 307 22.14 16.85 3.16
C VAL A 307 23.28 16.76 4.15
N ASP A 308 24.41 17.34 3.76
CA ASP A 308 25.56 17.58 4.63
C ASP A 308 25.38 18.99 5.21
N ALA A 309 24.80 19.08 6.37
CA ALA A 309 24.49 20.33 7.05
C ALA A 309 25.24 20.39 8.38
N ASP A 310 26.15 21.34 8.49
CA ASP A 310 27.08 21.48 9.62
C ASP A 310 26.54 22.38 10.74
N ASP A 311 25.42 23.11 10.49
CA ASP A 311 24.85 24.07 11.44
C ASP A 311 23.33 23.92 11.56
N GLU A 312 22.78 24.38 12.69
CA GLU A 312 21.35 24.28 13.01
C GLU A 312 20.43 24.96 11.99
N GLN A 313 20.86 26.08 11.41
CA GLN A 313 20.07 26.84 10.44
C GLN A 313 19.94 26.08 9.11
N SER A 314 21.05 25.50 8.63
CA SER A 314 21.07 24.68 7.42
C SER A 314 20.24 23.40 7.59
N VAL A 315 20.33 22.76 8.76
CA VAL A 315 19.49 21.59 9.10
C VAL A 315 18.01 21.96 9.12
N ALA A 316 17.65 23.10 9.73
CA ALA A 316 16.26 23.54 9.77
C ALA A 316 15.71 23.82 8.36
N ALA A 317 16.46 24.54 7.52
CA ALA A 317 16.07 24.83 6.15
C ALA A 317 15.93 23.56 5.29
N ALA A 318 16.82 22.58 5.47
CA ALA A 318 16.74 21.30 4.78
C ALA A 318 15.52 20.48 5.23
N ASN A 319 15.21 20.45 6.53
CA ASN A 319 13.99 19.83 7.04
C ASN A 319 12.73 20.47 6.47
N ASP A 320 12.69 21.79 6.39
CA ASP A 320 11.55 22.53 5.84
C ASP A 320 11.39 22.24 4.34
N ALA A 321 12.49 22.14 3.58
CA ALA A 321 12.45 21.75 2.19
C ALA A 321 11.93 20.30 2.02
N LEU A 322 12.40 19.35 2.83
CA LEU A 322 11.95 17.95 2.78
C LEU A 322 10.48 17.80 3.21
N ARG A 323 9.94 18.72 4.03
CA ARG A 323 8.53 18.74 4.46
C ARG A 323 7.57 19.22 3.39
N GLN A 324 8.05 19.90 2.35
CA GLN A 324 7.19 20.29 1.24
C GLN A 324 6.53 19.05 0.62
N THR A 325 5.21 19.08 0.46
CA THR A 325 4.42 17.91 0.06
C THR A 325 4.87 17.35 -1.30
N GLU A 326 5.25 18.24 -2.21
CA GLU A 326 5.80 17.90 -3.54
C GLU A 326 7.16 17.19 -3.50
N ILE A 327 7.91 17.35 -2.39
CA ILE A 327 9.19 16.67 -2.14
C ILE A 327 9.00 15.43 -1.29
N THR A 328 8.21 15.55 -0.20
CA THR A 328 7.97 14.45 0.73
C THR A 328 7.39 13.21 0.04
N GLN A 329 6.40 13.41 -0.83
CA GLN A 329 5.69 12.28 -1.43
C GLN A 329 6.61 11.41 -2.30
N PRO A 330 7.35 11.95 -3.29
CA PRO A 330 8.29 11.13 -4.04
C PRO A 330 9.46 10.62 -3.20
N ALA A 331 9.90 11.36 -2.16
CA ALA A 331 10.97 10.91 -1.27
C ALA A 331 10.58 9.66 -0.48
N MET A 332 9.38 9.64 0.10
CA MET A 332 8.86 8.48 0.84
C MET A 332 8.63 7.29 -0.07
N LEU A 333 8.00 7.49 -1.24
CA LEU A 333 7.81 6.41 -2.22
C LEU A 333 9.15 5.79 -2.64
N THR A 334 10.19 6.62 -2.82
CA THR A 334 11.54 6.14 -3.17
C THR A 334 12.15 5.33 -2.03
N ALA A 335 12.00 5.77 -0.78
CA ALA A 335 12.49 5.04 0.39
C ALA A 335 11.77 3.69 0.57
N ASP A 336 10.46 3.66 0.38
CA ASP A 336 9.64 2.45 0.43
C ASP A 336 10.07 1.43 -0.65
N ALA A 337 10.28 1.91 -1.88
CA ALA A 337 10.76 1.09 -2.98
C ALA A 337 12.18 0.55 -2.72
N ALA A 338 13.07 1.40 -2.21
CA ALA A 338 14.47 1.01 -1.92
C ALA A 338 14.54 -0.08 -0.84
N LEU A 339 13.76 0.04 0.24
CA LEU A 339 13.68 -0.98 1.27
C LEU A 339 13.04 -2.27 0.75
N THR A 340 12.03 -2.17 -0.11
CA THR A 340 11.36 -3.32 -0.72
C THR A 340 12.34 -4.12 -1.59
N GLU A 341 13.11 -3.45 -2.45
CA GLU A 341 14.13 -4.10 -3.27
C GLU A 341 15.24 -4.73 -2.43
N LEU A 342 15.71 -4.03 -1.41
CA LEU A 342 16.71 -4.57 -0.49
C LEU A 342 16.22 -5.84 0.22
N LEU A 343 14.99 -5.81 0.77
CA LEU A 343 14.40 -6.99 1.42
C LEU A 343 14.24 -8.15 0.44
N ALA A 344 13.90 -7.85 -0.82
CA ALA A 344 13.78 -8.87 -1.86
C ALA A 344 15.12 -9.55 -2.16
N GLU A 345 16.26 -8.83 -2.15
CA GLU A 345 17.61 -9.42 -2.28
C GLU A 345 17.94 -10.37 -1.12
N TYR A 346 17.44 -10.07 0.09
CA TYR A 346 17.57 -10.97 1.25
C TYR A 346 16.52 -12.10 1.28
N GLY A 347 15.71 -12.24 0.23
CA GLY A 347 14.68 -13.29 0.11
C GLY A 347 13.40 -13.01 0.90
N VAL A 348 13.23 -11.81 1.46
CA VAL A 348 12.02 -11.40 2.16
C VAL A 348 11.09 -10.71 1.17
N ARG A 349 9.97 -11.37 0.86
CA ARG A 349 8.93 -10.87 -0.06
C ARG A 349 7.58 -10.91 0.63
N PRO A 350 6.70 -9.93 0.38
CA PRO A 350 5.39 -9.93 0.99
C PRO A 350 4.43 -10.90 0.28
N ASP A 351 3.58 -11.54 1.06
CA ASP A 351 2.40 -12.25 0.59
C ASP A 351 1.21 -11.30 0.40
N MET A 352 1.22 -10.17 1.12
CA MET A 352 0.24 -9.11 1.03
C MET A 352 0.88 -7.75 1.32
N VAL A 353 0.26 -6.69 0.81
CA VAL A 353 0.73 -5.32 0.99
C VAL A 353 -0.41 -4.41 1.40
N MET A 354 -0.11 -3.41 2.20
CA MET A 354 -1.03 -2.35 2.58
C MET A 354 -0.24 -1.04 2.71
N GLY A 355 -0.85 0.07 2.32
CA GLY A 355 -0.28 1.40 2.46
C GLY A 355 -1.18 2.30 3.30
N HIS A 356 -0.58 3.22 4.05
CA HIS A 356 -1.27 4.29 4.74
C HIS A 356 -1.17 5.58 3.90
N SER A 357 -2.31 6.09 3.40
CA SER A 357 -2.37 7.32 2.59
C SER A 357 -1.39 7.26 1.40
N LEU A 358 -0.31 8.02 1.42
CA LEU A 358 0.74 8.00 0.39
C LEU A 358 1.34 6.60 0.17
N GLY A 359 1.51 5.81 1.23
CA GLY A 359 2.03 4.44 1.14
C GLY A 359 1.19 3.50 0.29
N GLU A 360 -0.07 3.86 -0.03
CA GLU A 360 -0.89 3.10 -0.97
C GLU A 360 -0.26 3.04 -2.37
N TYR A 361 0.46 4.08 -2.79
CA TYR A 361 1.19 4.06 -4.07
C TYR A 361 2.35 3.06 -4.06
N ALA A 362 3.09 2.96 -2.95
CA ALA A 362 4.11 1.93 -2.78
C ALA A 362 3.51 0.51 -2.78
N ALA A 363 2.35 0.34 -2.13
CA ALA A 363 1.61 -0.91 -2.17
C ALA A 363 1.14 -1.27 -3.59
N LEU A 364 0.67 -0.29 -4.39
CA LEU A 364 0.29 -0.47 -5.79
C LEU A 364 1.48 -0.86 -6.67
N VAL A 365 2.65 -0.27 -6.43
CA VAL A 365 3.90 -0.66 -7.13
C VAL A 365 4.25 -2.11 -6.80
N GLN A 366 4.28 -2.48 -5.52
CA GLN A 366 4.61 -3.84 -5.10
C GLN A 366 3.58 -4.87 -5.55
N ALA A 367 2.31 -4.50 -5.64
CA ALA A 367 1.26 -5.33 -6.23
C ALA A 367 1.35 -5.42 -7.78
N GLY A 368 2.24 -4.67 -8.41
CA GLY A 368 2.43 -4.63 -9.86
C GLY A 368 1.28 -3.93 -10.61
N VAL A 369 0.53 -3.06 -9.95
CA VAL A 369 -0.52 -2.24 -10.55
C VAL A 369 0.09 -1.03 -11.26
N LEU A 370 1.08 -0.38 -10.62
CA LEU A 370 1.85 0.73 -11.18
C LEU A 370 3.32 0.33 -11.33
N THR A 371 3.99 0.90 -12.32
CA THR A 371 5.44 0.89 -12.36
C THR A 371 6.00 1.93 -11.38
N PRO A 372 7.25 1.80 -10.91
CA PRO A 372 7.88 2.83 -10.07
C PRO A 372 7.87 4.22 -10.72
N ALA A 373 8.04 4.31 -12.04
CA ALA A 373 8.00 5.58 -12.77
C ALA A 373 6.61 6.21 -12.75
N GLU A 374 5.56 5.44 -13.10
CA GLU A 374 4.17 5.90 -13.05
C GLU A 374 3.76 6.36 -11.64
N ALA A 375 4.21 5.63 -10.62
CA ALA A 375 3.92 6.00 -9.23
C ALA A 375 4.65 7.30 -8.83
N LEU A 376 5.92 7.50 -9.21
CA LEU A 376 6.67 8.73 -8.95
C LEU A 376 6.04 9.93 -9.66
N GLU A 377 5.61 9.79 -10.91
CA GLU A 377 4.88 10.82 -11.64
C GLU A 377 3.56 11.18 -10.96
N ALA A 378 2.78 10.17 -10.57
CA ALA A 378 1.49 10.35 -9.91
C ALA A 378 1.63 11.06 -8.55
N VAL A 379 2.57 10.62 -7.68
CA VAL A 379 2.76 11.25 -6.38
C VAL A 379 3.39 12.64 -6.49
N SER A 380 4.21 12.89 -7.52
CA SER A 380 4.74 14.22 -7.81
C SER A 380 3.63 15.18 -8.24
N ALA A 381 2.74 14.77 -9.14
CA ALA A 381 1.57 15.56 -9.51
C ALA A 381 0.68 15.82 -8.30
N ARG A 382 0.32 14.77 -7.55
CA ARG A 382 -0.47 14.87 -6.31
C ARG A 382 0.17 15.83 -5.30
N GLY A 383 1.49 15.77 -5.11
CA GLY A 383 2.23 16.65 -4.20
C GLY A 383 2.14 18.11 -4.62
N ARG A 384 2.32 18.40 -5.91
CA ARG A 384 2.20 19.77 -6.45
C ARG A 384 0.77 20.31 -6.34
N GLU A 385 -0.24 19.52 -6.71
CA GLU A 385 -1.64 19.96 -6.60
C GLU A 385 -2.02 20.24 -5.16
N MET A 386 -1.62 19.39 -4.22
CA MET A 386 -1.84 19.62 -2.79
C MET A 386 -1.08 20.84 -2.27
N ALA A 387 0.14 21.11 -2.74
CA ALA A 387 0.92 22.30 -2.36
C ALA A 387 0.37 23.58 -2.97
N SER A 388 -0.29 23.50 -4.13
CA SER A 388 -0.87 24.65 -4.84
C SER A 388 -2.22 25.08 -4.29
N VAL A 389 -2.84 24.31 -3.39
CA VAL A 389 -4.13 24.71 -2.77
C VAL A 389 -3.96 26.01 -2.01
N ALA A 390 -4.54 27.05 -2.58
CA ALA A 390 -4.57 28.38 -1.97
C ALA A 390 -5.93 28.59 -1.30
N VAL A 391 -5.98 28.47 0.01
CA VAL A 391 -7.16 28.73 0.85
C VAL A 391 -6.81 29.72 1.94
N GLU A 392 -7.80 30.40 2.50
CA GLU A 392 -7.59 31.40 3.56
C GLU A 392 -7.04 30.74 4.85
N ASP A 393 -7.52 29.54 5.17
CA ASP A 393 -7.04 28.73 6.29
C ASP A 393 -6.63 27.34 5.79
N ASN A 394 -5.34 27.04 5.80
CA ASN A 394 -4.80 25.72 5.43
C ASN A 394 -5.23 24.60 6.41
N GLY A 395 -5.79 24.98 7.54
CA GLY A 395 -6.19 24.07 8.59
C GLY A 395 -5.02 23.46 9.37
N LYS A 396 -5.37 22.66 10.36
CA LYS A 396 -4.42 21.92 11.20
C LYS A 396 -4.85 20.47 11.32
N MET A 397 -3.91 19.63 11.79
CA MET A 397 -4.17 18.22 12.11
C MET A 397 -3.58 17.86 13.47
N ALA A 398 -4.22 16.91 14.15
CA ALA A 398 -3.70 16.33 15.38
C ALA A 398 -4.00 14.83 15.46
N ALA A 399 -3.06 14.07 16.00
CA ALA A 399 -3.27 12.65 16.36
C ALA A 399 -3.87 12.57 17.77
N VAL A 400 -4.97 11.84 17.92
CA VAL A 400 -5.67 11.64 19.18
C VAL A 400 -5.60 10.17 19.55
N PHE A 401 -5.16 9.88 20.78
CA PHE A 401 -5.01 8.54 21.32
C PHE A 401 -6.13 8.27 22.34
N ALA A 402 -7.25 7.83 21.86
CA ALA A 402 -8.45 7.50 22.63
C ALA A 402 -9.37 6.57 21.80
N PRO A 403 -10.34 5.89 22.45
CA PRO A 403 -11.37 5.14 21.74
C PRO A 403 -12.13 6.03 20.74
N LEU A 404 -12.38 5.51 19.54
CA LEU A 404 -13.00 6.28 18.45
C LEU A 404 -14.35 6.90 18.86
N THR A 405 -15.14 6.21 19.70
CA THR A 405 -16.41 6.72 20.23
C THR A 405 -16.22 7.95 21.12
N ASP A 406 -15.12 8.02 21.87
CA ASP A 406 -14.83 9.15 22.74
C ASP A 406 -14.32 10.34 21.91
N ILE A 407 -13.49 10.09 20.90
CA ILE A 407 -13.08 11.11 19.92
C ILE A 407 -14.33 11.73 19.27
N GLN A 408 -15.24 10.91 18.74
CA GLN A 408 -16.47 11.38 18.10
C GLN A 408 -17.33 12.21 19.06
N ARG A 409 -17.40 11.83 20.35
CA ARG A 409 -18.16 12.55 21.37
C ARG A 409 -17.60 13.95 21.64
N VAL A 410 -16.29 14.11 21.68
CA VAL A 410 -15.64 15.41 21.83
C VAL A 410 -15.88 16.27 20.60
N LEU A 411 -15.66 15.72 19.41
CA LEU A 411 -15.81 16.44 18.14
C LEU A 411 -17.25 16.93 17.91
N ALA A 412 -18.26 16.20 18.37
CA ALA A 412 -19.66 16.62 18.24
C ALA A 412 -19.99 17.93 18.96
N ASN A 413 -19.12 18.44 19.85
CA ASN A 413 -19.30 19.65 20.61
C ASN A 413 -18.32 20.77 20.20
N ILE A 414 -17.61 20.60 19.08
CA ILE A 414 -16.70 21.62 18.54
C ILE A 414 -17.46 22.51 17.57
N ASP A 415 -17.33 23.83 17.74
CA ASP A 415 -17.82 24.79 16.76
C ASP A 415 -16.80 24.93 15.62
N GLY A 416 -17.29 24.96 14.36
CA GLY A 416 -16.45 25.01 13.17
C GLY A 416 -16.23 23.65 12.51
N TYR A 417 -15.38 23.65 11.49
CA TYR A 417 -15.15 22.43 10.70
C TYR A 417 -14.00 21.61 11.26
N VAL A 418 -14.33 20.44 11.79
CA VAL A 418 -13.38 19.41 12.20
C VAL A 418 -13.93 18.02 11.85
N VAL A 419 -13.08 17.15 11.35
CA VAL A 419 -13.44 15.77 10.99
C VAL A 419 -12.36 14.79 11.43
N ILE A 420 -12.72 13.52 11.52
CA ILE A 420 -11.76 12.43 11.59
C ILE A 420 -11.21 12.23 10.17
N ALA A 421 -9.96 12.59 9.96
CA ALA A 421 -9.25 12.49 8.69
C ALA A 421 -8.73 11.07 8.43
N ASN A 422 -8.21 10.39 9.48
CA ASN A 422 -7.72 9.02 9.41
C ASN A 422 -8.11 8.23 10.67
N ILE A 423 -8.44 6.97 10.51
CA ILE A 423 -8.63 6.01 11.61
C ILE A 423 -7.49 5.01 11.54
N ASN A 424 -6.51 5.14 12.45
CA ASN A 424 -5.33 4.27 12.46
C ASN A 424 -5.56 2.98 13.25
N SER A 425 -6.39 3.05 14.29
CA SER A 425 -6.82 1.91 15.10
C SER A 425 -8.12 2.23 15.84
N ASN A 426 -8.62 1.28 16.61
CA ASN A 426 -9.79 1.52 17.48
C ASN A 426 -9.53 2.56 18.58
N GLU A 427 -8.25 2.86 18.89
CA GLU A 427 -7.79 3.74 19.95
C GLU A 427 -6.88 4.89 19.44
N GLN A 428 -6.83 5.09 18.13
CA GLN A 428 -6.07 6.18 17.53
C GLN A 428 -6.71 6.68 16.25
N ALA A 429 -6.99 7.97 16.19
CA ALA A 429 -7.42 8.66 14.98
C ALA A 429 -6.65 9.95 14.78
N VAL A 430 -6.60 10.42 13.54
CA VAL A 430 -6.11 11.75 13.20
C VAL A 430 -7.31 12.62 12.87
N ILE A 431 -7.40 13.78 13.53
CA ILE A 431 -8.39 14.80 13.24
C ILE A 431 -7.79 15.90 12.37
N GLY A 432 -8.61 16.50 11.53
CA GLY A 432 -8.21 17.62 10.66
C GLY A 432 -9.38 18.55 10.43
N GLY A 433 -9.09 19.84 10.24
CA GLY A 433 -10.13 20.86 10.06
C GLY A 433 -9.58 22.28 10.10
N GLU A 434 -10.47 23.24 10.26
CA GLU A 434 -10.13 24.65 10.43
C GLU A 434 -9.20 24.84 11.63
N SER A 435 -8.22 25.74 11.51
CA SER A 435 -7.19 25.91 12.52
C SER A 435 -7.75 26.20 13.92
N ALA A 436 -8.75 27.07 14.01
CA ALA A 436 -9.40 27.41 15.28
C ALA A 436 -10.18 26.23 15.88
N ALA A 437 -10.87 25.44 15.03
CA ALA A 437 -11.62 24.26 15.47
C ALA A 437 -10.69 23.15 15.98
N ILE A 438 -9.53 22.97 15.36
CA ILE A 438 -8.51 22.02 15.82
C ILE A 438 -7.89 22.46 17.14
N ASP A 439 -7.61 23.77 17.31
CA ASP A 439 -7.07 24.29 18.58
C ASP A 439 -8.06 24.06 19.73
N ASP A 440 -9.37 24.37 19.55
CA ASP A 440 -10.41 24.05 20.54
C ASP A 440 -10.52 22.54 20.80
N ALA A 441 -10.44 21.72 19.76
CA ALA A 441 -10.45 20.27 19.90
C ALA A 441 -9.29 19.77 20.76
N ILE A 442 -8.07 20.26 20.53
CA ILE A 442 -6.88 19.90 21.30
C ILE A 442 -7.06 20.26 22.79
N GLU A 443 -7.58 21.48 23.08
CA GLU A 443 -7.84 21.90 24.46
C GLU A 443 -8.86 20.96 25.14
N ARG A 444 -9.95 20.60 24.47
CA ARG A 444 -10.99 19.71 25.02
C ARG A 444 -10.51 18.28 25.22
N PHE A 445 -9.71 17.75 24.30
CA PHE A 445 -9.08 16.42 24.48
C PHE A 445 -8.15 16.40 25.69
N ASN A 446 -7.29 17.43 25.84
CA ASN A 446 -6.42 17.57 27.00
C ASN A 446 -7.22 17.70 28.32
N ALA A 447 -8.30 18.51 28.33
CA ALA A 447 -9.17 18.66 29.48
C ALA A 447 -9.90 17.35 29.86
N ALA A 448 -10.19 16.50 28.86
CA ALA A 448 -10.76 15.17 29.06
C ALA A 448 -9.73 14.10 29.44
N GLY A 449 -8.44 14.48 29.60
CA GLY A 449 -7.36 13.55 29.94
C GLY A 449 -6.93 12.63 28.79
N MET A 450 -7.30 12.96 27.55
CA MET A 450 -6.90 12.19 26.37
C MET A 450 -5.59 12.75 25.81
N GLN A 451 -4.69 11.85 25.40
CA GLN A 451 -3.44 12.27 24.75
C GLN A 451 -3.74 12.76 23.33
N VAL A 452 -3.28 13.98 23.02
CA VAL A 452 -3.38 14.58 21.70
C VAL A 452 -2.03 15.18 21.30
N VAL A 453 -1.63 14.97 20.04
CA VAL A 453 -0.34 15.43 19.50
C VAL A 453 -0.61 16.20 18.20
N PRO A 454 -0.35 17.52 18.15
CA PRO A 454 -0.40 18.29 16.91
C PRO A 454 0.57 17.72 15.88
N LEU A 455 0.13 17.67 14.62
CA LEU A 455 0.96 17.19 13.51
C LEU A 455 1.54 18.37 12.73
N PRO A 456 2.87 18.35 12.43
CA PRO A 456 3.53 19.40 11.67
C PRO A 456 3.28 19.23 10.16
N VAL A 457 2.07 19.53 9.72
CA VAL A 457 1.64 19.41 8.32
C VAL A 457 1.37 20.79 7.72
N SER A 458 1.50 20.91 6.39
CA SER A 458 1.23 22.19 5.68
C SER A 458 -0.25 22.48 5.51
N HIS A 459 -1.09 21.45 5.47
CA HIS A 459 -2.54 21.55 5.27
C HIS A 459 -3.26 20.46 6.07
N ALA A 460 -4.56 20.65 6.31
CA ALA A 460 -5.40 19.59 6.86
C ALA A 460 -5.74 18.56 5.80
N PHE A 461 -4.82 17.61 5.59
CA PHE A 461 -4.99 16.53 4.61
C PHE A 461 -6.19 15.64 4.94
N HIS A 462 -6.75 14.97 3.90
CA HIS A 462 -7.94 14.12 4.02
C HIS A 462 -9.19 14.84 4.56
N THR A 463 -9.27 16.15 4.33
CA THR A 463 -10.42 17.01 4.67
C THR A 463 -10.89 17.79 3.44
N ARG A 464 -12.06 18.47 3.55
CA ARG A 464 -12.54 19.34 2.46
C ARG A 464 -11.60 20.51 2.14
N ILE A 465 -10.67 20.86 3.04
CA ILE A 465 -9.73 21.96 2.84
C ILE A 465 -8.81 21.69 1.65
N VAL A 466 -8.40 20.43 1.44
CA VAL A 466 -7.56 20.04 0.30
C VAL A 466 -8.37 19.45 -0.86
N ALA A 467 -9.70 19.49 -0.82
CA ALA A 467 -10.55 18.99 -1.91
C ALA A 467 -10.25 19.63 -3.29
N PRO A 468 -9.87 20.93 -3.40
CA PRO A 468 -9.51 21.52 -4.68
C PRO A 468 -8.35 20.81 -5.40
N ALA A 469 -7.45 20.14 -4.68
CA ALA A 469 -6.38 19.33 -5.28
C ALA A 469 -6.86 18.07 -6.01
N SER A 470 -8.16 17.76 -5.99
CA SER A 470 -8.73 16.57 -6.65
C SER A 470 -9.32 16.87 -8.02
N GLU A 471 -9.40 18.14 -8.42
CA GLU A 471 -10.02 18.56 -9.69
C GLU A 471 -9.09 18.47 -10.92
N PRO A 472 -7.77 18.71 -10.82
CA PRO A 472 -6.83 18.47 -11.91
C PRO A 472 -6.50 16.98 -12.00
#